data_46a26cb7a4f3defad371331685534a78
#
_entry.id   46a26cb7a4f3defad371331685534a78
#
_cell.length_a   1.000
_cell.length_b   1.000
_cell.length_c   1.000
_cell.angle_alpha   90.00
_cell.angle_beta   90.00
_cell.angle_gamma   90.00
#
_symmetry.space_group_name_H-M   'P 1'
#
loop_
_entity.id
_entity.type
_entity.pdbx_description
1 polymer ?
#
loop_
_entity_poly.entity_id
_entity_poly.type
_entity_poly.pdbx_seq_one_letter_code
_entity_poly.pdbx_strand_id
1 'polypeptide(L)'
;MSQVLLVAYESRPDAVELARITRQQLDALGVETALAVIGDTPINPIVTRDSIVVSLGGDGTFLRAARIAHGATATVMGVNLGRVGFLVPAQPSDIVSQVTSCRAGKALVEDRIVLDVRLSDGSHDIAINEVVVERSQAGHMVRLKTFIGGDEFLTYSADGVLVATPTGSTGYNFSAGGPVLATDLANMVMTPIAPHFTVDRSIVVSGTTEISMSVLDRPGLVVADGVRLGSIEPGENLVICSHATPIRVALPQDSKFGARLRHSLREGHA
;
A
#
# COMPACT_ATOMS: atom_id res chain seq x y z
N MET A 1 -19.85 18.23 7.51
CA MET A 1 -19.13 17.68 8.69
C MET A 1 -18.37 16.46 8.22
N SER A 2 -17.15 16.25 8.68
CA SER A 2 -16.33 15.09 8.27
C SER A 2 -16.94 13.81 8.82
N GLN A 3 -17.35 12.91 7.93
CA GLN A 3 -17.84 11.58 8.24
C GLN A 3 -16.66 10.65 8.58
N VAL A 4 -16.85 9.75 9.53
CA VAL A 4 -15.88 8.69 9.85
C VAL A 4 -16.38 7.37 9.28
N LEU A 5 -15.54 6.69 8.49
CA LEU A 5 -15.79 5.36 8.00
C LEU A 5 -14.88 4.37 8.74
N LEU A 6 -15.46 3.47 9.52
CA LEU A 6 -14.75 2.35 10.16
C LEU A 6 -14.72 1.16 9.19
N VAL A 7 -13.54 0.59 8.96
CA VAL A 7 -13.33 -0.53 8.02
C VAL A 7 -12.80 -1.73 8.78
N ALA A 8 -13.49 -2.85 8.71
CA ALA A 8 -13.08 -4.12 9.32
C ALA A 8 -13.38 -5.29 8.35
N TYR A 9 -12.67 -6.41 8.50
CA TYR A 9 -12.99 -7.62 7.75
C TYR A 9 -13.99 -8.48 8.53
N GLU A 10 -14.94 -9.10 7.83
CA GLU A 10 -15.93 -10.03 8.37
C GLU A 10 -15.27 -11.24 9.05
N SER A 11 -14.14 -11.70 8.50
CA SER A 11 -13.32 -12.79 9.05
C SER A 11 -12.62 -12.44 10.39
N ARG A 12 -12.76 -11.20 10.88
CA ARG A 12 -12.18 -10.70 12.14
C ARG A 12 -13.29 -10.19 13.06
N PRO A 13 -14.00 -11.08 13.80
CA PRO A 13 -15.10 -10.68 14.70
C PRO A 13 -14.67 -9.67 15.77
N ASP A 14 -13.44 -9.77 16.27
CA ASP A 14 -12.84 -8.82 17.21
C ASP A 14 -12.75 -7.40 16.63
N ALA A 15 -12.37 -7.27 15.34
CA ALA A 15 -12.32 -5.99 14.65
C ALA A 15 -13.72 -5.41 14.41
N VAL A 16 -14.68 -6.26 14.05
CA VAL A 16 -16.09 -5.86 13.83
C VAL A 16 -16.71 -5.38 15.12
N GLU A 17 -16.46 -6.07 16.25
CA GLU A 17 -16.98 -5.66 17.56
C GLU A 17 -16.35 -4.34 18.03
N LEU A 18 -15.02 -4.19 17.87
CA LEU A 18 -14.36 -2.92 18.16
C LEU A 18 -14.93 -1.77 17.30
N ALA A 19 -15.23 -2.03 16.02
CA ALA A 19 -15.83 -1.04 15.15
C ALA A 19 -17.21 -0.59 15.66
N ARG A 20 -18.04 -1.52 16.16
CA ARG A 20 -19.36 -1.21 16.75
C ARG A 20 -19.22 -0.36 18.02
N ILE A 21 -18.31 -0.74 18.91
CA ILE A 21 -18.05 0.02 20.15
C ILE A 21 -17.53 1.43 19.80
N THR A 22 -16.56 1.52 18.90
CA THR A 22 -16.00 2.80 18.44
C THR A 22 -17.07 3.69 17.81
N ARG A 23 -17.96 3.12 16.99
CA ARG A 23 -19.08 3.85 16.40
C ARG A 23 -19.98 4.46 17.49
N GLN A 24 -20.37 3.68 18.48
CA GLN A 24 -21.20 4.18 19.59
C GLN A 24 -20.53 5.33 20.36
N GLN A 25 -19.22 5.22 20.59
CA GLN A 25 -18.44 6.28 21.25
C GLN A 25 -18.38 7.56 20.42
N LEU A 26 -18.15 7.45 19.11
CA LEU A 26 -18.09 8.58 18.19
C LEU A 26 -19.47 9.22 17.99
N ASP A 27 -20.52 8.41 17.84
CA ASP A 27 -21.90 8.89 17.70
C ASP A 27 -22.33 9.68 18.96
N ALA A 28 -21.93 9.23 20.17
CA ALA A 28 -22.16 9.95 21.42
C ALA A 28 -21.44 11.32 21.49
N LEU A 29 -20.38 11.51 20.72
CA LEU A 29 -19.67 12.77 20.55
C LEU A 29 -20.21 13.62 19.38
N GLY A 30 -21.33 13.20 18.77
CA GLY A 30 -21.93 13.90 17.61
C GLY A 30 -21.12 13.74 16.31
N VAL A 31 -20.33 12.66 16.19
CA VAL A 31 -19.55 12.35 14.98
C VAL A 31 -20.35 11.38 14.13
N GLU A 32 -20.71 11.80 12.92
CA GLU A 32 -21.37 10.92 11.95
C GLU A 32 -20.43 9.76 11.58
N THR A 33 -20.85 8.51 11.85
CA THR A 33 -19.99 7.35 11.71
C THR A 33 -20.69 6.24 10.91
N ALA A 34 -20.03 5.75 9.87
CA ALA A 34 -20.42 4.58 9.09
C ALA A 34 -19.50 3.40 9.37
N LEU A 35 -20.02 2.18 9.18
CA LEU A 35 -19.26 0.93 9.31
C LEU A 35 -19.29 0.18 7.98
N ALA A 36 -18.12 -0.15 7.47
CA ALA A 36 -17.90 -1.00 6.30
C ALA A 36 -17.27 -2.31 6.76
N VAL A 37 -18.04 -3.39 6.70
CA VAL A 37 -17.53 -4.75 6.95
C VAL A 37 -17.22 -5.38 5.60
N ILE A 38 -15.93 -5.63 5.36
CA ILE A 38 -15.44 -6.24 4.12
C ILE A 38 -15.61 -7.76 4.23
N GLY A 39 -16.37 -8.32 3.30
CA GLY A 39 -16.59 -9.75 3.12
C GLY A 39 -16.63 -10.07 1.63
N ASP A 40 -17.35 -11.12 1.27
CA ASP A 40 -17.53 -11.56 -0.12
C ASP A 40 -18.38 -10.57 -0.95
N THR A 41 -19.18 -9.73 -0.28
CA THR A 41 -20.02 -8.73 -0.95
C THR A 41 -19.24 -7.42 -1.14
N PRO A 42 -19.21 -6.88 -2.38
CA PRO A 42 -18.61 -5.57 -2.61
C PRO A 42 -19.29 -4.49 -1.77
N ILE A 43 -18.51 -3.69 -1.08
CA ILE A 43 -18.99 -2.49 -0.37
C ILE A 43 -18.65 -1.25 -1.20
N ASN A 44 -19.59 -0.33 -1.30
CA ASN A 44 -19.38 0.97 -1.92
C ASN A 44 -19.72 2.08 -0.92
N PRO A 45 -18.85 2.32 0.07
CA PRO A 45 -19.10 3.31 1.10
C PRO A 45 -19.06 4.72 0.51
N ILE A 46 -19.93 5.60 1.01
CA ILE A 46 -19.88 7.01 0.65
C ILE A 46 -18.72 7.66 1.43
N VAL A 47 -17.70 8.08 0.71
CA VAL A 47 -16.51 8.75 1.27
C VAL A 47 -16.29 10.05 0.49
N THR A 48 -15.99 11.12 1.19
CA THR A 48 -15.66 12.42 0.62
C THR A 48 -14.25 12.84 1.06
N ARG A 49 -13.71 13.89 0.47
CA ARG A 49 -12.39 14.44 0.81
C ARG A 49 -12.23 14.75 2.31
N ASP A 50 -13.31 15.15 2.97
CA ASP A 50 -13.29 15.50 4.40
C ASP A 50 -13.48 14.28 5.32
N SER A 51 -13.70 13.10 4.74
CA SER A 51 -13.89 11.88 5.53
C SER A 51 -12.58 11.39 6.15
N ILE A 52 -12.72 10.66 7.25
CA ILE A 52 -11.63 9.91 7.88
C ILE A 52 -11.96 8.42 7.75
N VAL A 53 -11.10 7.68 7.07
CA VAL A 53 -11.24 6.23 6.92
C VAL A 53 -10.36 5.54 7.95
N VAL A 54 -10.94 4.81 8.87
CA VAL A 54 -10.24 4.12 9.96
C VAL A 54 -10.19 2.63 9.68
N SER A 55 -9.02 2.08 9.43
CA SER A 55 -8.84 0.63 9.32
C SER A 55 -8.66 -0.02 10.69
N LEU A 56 -9.42 -1.07 10.96
CA LEU A 56 -9.34 -1.86 12.19
C LEU A 56 -8.81 -3.26 11.84
N GLY A 57 -7.50 -3.48 12.05
CA GLY A 57 -6.87 -4.73 11.68
C GLY A 57 -5.36 -4.62 11.48
N GLY A 58 -4.81 -5.45 10.61
CA GLY A 58 -3.40 -5.40 10.20
C GLY A 58 -3.18 -4.65 8.89
N ASP A 59 -1.96 -4.82 8.32
CA ASP A 59 -1.52 -4.13 7.11
C ASP A 59 -2.46 -4.38 5.90
N GLY A 60 -2.99 -5.59 5.72
CA GLY A 60 -3.95 -5.88 4.64
C GLY A 60 -5.26 -5.09 4.75
N THR A 61 -5.79 -4.90 5.98
CA THR A 61 -6.97 -4.07 6.21
C THR A 61 -6.66 -2.60 5.92
N PHE A 62 -5.45 -2.16 6.30
CA PHE A 62 -4.98 -0.81 6.02
C PHE A 62 -4.90 -0.54 4.51
N LEU A 63 -4.32 -1.43 3.73
CA LEU A 63 -4.24 -1.27 2.26
C LEU A 63 -5.62 -1.10 1.63
N ARG A 64 -6.60 -1.88 2.07
CA ARG A 64 -7.98 -1.76 1.58
C ARG A 64 -8.61 -0.43 1.97
N ALA A 65 -8.47 -0.01 3.22
CA ALA A 65 -8.97 1.27 3.70
C ALA A 65 -8.28 2.46 2.99
N ALA A 66 -6.97 2.36 2.75
CA ALA A 66 -6.20 3.36 2.05
C ALA A 66 -6.62 3.52 0.58
N ARG A 67 -6.96 2.43 -0.13
CA ARG A 67 -7.54 2.49 -1.49
C ARG A 67 -8.89 3.23 -1.48
N ILE A 68 -9.75 2.94 -0.50
CA ILE A 68 -11.04 3.65 -0.34
C ILE A 68 -10.80 5.14 -0.09
N ALA A 69 -9.88 5.48 0.81
CA ALA A 69 -9.54 6.86 1.13
C ALA A 69 -8.92 7.60 -0.08
N HIS A 70 -8.02 6.95 -0.82
CA HIS A 70 -7.38 7.50 -2.01
C HIS A 70 -8.40 7.91 -3.08
N GLY A 71 -9.37 7.06 -3.39
CA GLY A 71 -10.42 7.34 -4.37
C GLY A 71 -11.24 8.60 -4.07
N ALA A 72 -11.31 9.02 -2.81
CA ALA A 72 -12.01 10.22 -2.37
C ALA A 72 -11.05 11.35 -1.89
N THR A 73 -9.74 11.18 -2.00
CA THR A 73 -8.74 12.08 -1.39
C THR A 73 -8.94 12.30 0.12
N ALA A 74 -9.52 11.31 0.80
CA ALA A 74 -9.78 11.31 2.23
C ALA A 74 -8.50 10.97 3.04
N THR A 75 -8.58 11.17 4.37
CA THR A 75 -7.49 10.78 5.27
C THR A 75 -7.72 9.35 5.77
N VAL A 76 -6.69 8.50 5.72
CA VAL A 76 -6.73 7.16 6.29
C VAL A 76 -5.97 7.10 7.62
N MET A 77 -6.48 6.30 8.57
CA MET A 77 -5.84 6.00 9.85
C MET A 77 -5.84 4.50 10.08
N GLY A 78 -4.70 3.95 10.50
CA GLY A 78 -4.57 2.51 10.78
C GLY A 78 -4.54 2.22 12.28
N VAL A 79 -5.38 1.28 12.72
CA VAL A 79 -5.45 0.78 14.11
C VAL A 79 -5.09 -0.69 14.13
N ASN A 80 -4.06 -1.03 14.88
CA ASN A 80 -3.54 -2.39 14.97
C ASN A 80 -4.33 -3.25 15.96
N LEU A 81 -4.77 -4.43 15.51
CA LEU A 81 -5.49 -5.43 16.31
C LEU A 81 -4.75 -6.76 16.41
N GLY A 82 -3.45 -6.75 16.34
CA GLY A 82 -2.68 -7.98 16.37
C GLY A 82 -1.19 -7.74 16.46
N ARG A 83 -0.41 -8.53 15.74
CA ARG A 83 1.02 -8.28 15.62
C ARG A 83 1.25 -6.90 15.00
N VAL A 84 2.20 -6.17 15.55
CA VAL A 84 2.50 -4.82 15.06
C VAL A 84 3.07 -4.92 13.65
N GLY A 85 2.28 -4.44 12.69
CA GLY A 85 2.72 -4.24 11.32
C GLY A 85 3.54 -2.95 11.15
N PHE A 86 4.05 -2.74 9.96
CA PHE A 86 4.79 -1.52 9.62
C PHE A 86 3.87 -0.33 9.33
N LEU A 87 2.62 -0.59 8.90
CA LEU A 87 1.70 0.42 8.38
C LEU A 87 0.74 0.97 9.43
N VAL A 88 0.49 0.23 10.53
CA VAL A 88 -0.64 0.44 11.45
C VAL A 88 -0.14 0.78 12.86
N PRO A 89 0.22 2.04 13.16
CA PRO A 89 0.87 2.39 14.42
C PRO A 89 -0.08 2.68 15.59
N ALA A 90 -1.39 2.92 15.34
CA ALA A 90 -2.33 3.31 16.38
C ALA A 90 -2.83 2.12 17.18
N GLN A 91 -3.09 2.32 18.48
CA GLN A 91 -3.68 1.32 19.35
C GLN A 91 -5.20 1.50 19.45
N PRO A 92 -5.97 0.45 19.80
CA PRO A 92 -7.41 0.54 19.97
C PRO A 92 -7.87 1.60 20.96
N SER A 93 -7.11 1.81 22.05
CA SER A 93 -7.38 2.83 23.08
C SER A 93 -7.36 4.26 22.54
N ASP A 94 -6.67 4.49 21.43
CA ASP A 94 -6.37 5.84 20.92
C ASP A 94 -7.31 6.29 19.81
N ILE A 95 -8.22 5.41 19.35
CA ILE A 95 -9.05 5.66 18.16
C ILE A 95 -9.84 6.96 18.30
N VAL A 96 -10.61 7.09 19.36
CA VAL A 96 -11.52 8.25 19.56
C VAL A 96 -10.73 9.55 19.67
N SER A 97 -9.61 9.55 20.41
CA SER A 97 -8.76 10.72 20.58
C SER A 97 -8.09 11.13 19.27
N GLN A 98 -7.61 10.16 18.48
CA GLN A 98 -6.98 10.42 17.19
C GLN A 98 -7.98 10.90 16.14
N VAL A 99 -9.17 10.29 16.06
CA VAL A 99 -10.26 10.76 15.19
C VAL A 99 -10.63 12.20 15.55
N THR A 100 -10.79 12.50 16.83
CA THR A 100 -11.10 13.85 17.30
C THR A 100 -10.00 14.85 16.95
N SER A 101 -8.73 14.47 17.14
CA SER A 101 -7.56 15.27 16.76
C SER A 101 -7.50 15.51 15.24
N CYS A 102 -7.78 14.49 14.45
CA CYS A 102 -7.81 14.59 12.99
C CYS A 102 -8.91 15.55 12.50
N ARG A 103 -10.12 15.44 13.06
CA ARG A 103 -11.24 16.35 12.77
C ARG A 103 -10.96 17.81 13.15
N ALA A 104 -10.19 18.00 14.22
CA ALA A 104 -9.75 19.32 14.67
C ALA A 104 -8.56 19.90 13.87
N GLY A 105 -8.04 19.17 12.87
CA GLY A 105 -6.85 19.56 12.11
C GLY A 105 -5.56 19.55 12.93
N LYS A 106 -5.53 18.80 14.04
CA LYS A 106 -4.39 18.72 14.96
C LYS A 106 -3.59 17.41 14.84
N ALA A 107 -4.06 16.45 14.05
CA ALA A 107 -3.33 15.21 13.82
C ALA A 107 -2.08 15.44 12.97
N LEU A 108 -1.04 14.63 13.21
CA LEU A 108 0.07 14.51 12.28
C LEU A 108 -0.43 13.76 11.03
N VAL A 109 -0.40 14.41 9.87
CA VAL A 109 -0.78 13.79 8.59
C VAL A 109 0.45 13.73 7.69
N GLU A 110 0.74 12.54 7.19
CA GLU A 110 1.85 12.25 6.28
C GLU A 110 1.29 11.92 4.89
N ASP A 111 1.73 12.68 3.88
CA ASP A 111 1.41 12.39 2.49
C ASP A 111 2.39 11.33 1.96
N ARG A 112 1.85 10.20 1.46
CA ARG A 112 2.64 9.10 0.93
C ARG A 112 2.34 8.88 -0.53
N ILE A 113 3.37 8.64 -1.32
CA ILE A 113 3.19 8.34 -2.74
C ILE A 113 2.42 7.03 -2.94
N VAL A 114 1.74 6.96 -4.07
CA VAL A 114 1.00 5.79 -4.57
C VAL A 114 1.55 5.53 -5.97
N LEU A 115 1.68 4.28 -6.37
CA LEU A 115 2.04 3.93 -7.74
C LEU A 115 0.79 3.98 -8.64
N ASP A 116 0.95 4.57 -9.81
CA ASP A 116 0.04 4.47 -10.94
C ASP A 116 0.58 3.39 -11.89
N VAL A 117 -0.27 2.42 -12.23
CA VAL A 117 0.10 1.22 -12.97
C VAL A 117 -0.74 1.15 -14.22
N ARG A 118 -0.10 1.17 -15.39
CA ARG A 118 -0.77 1.16 -16.69
C ARG A 118 -0.25 0.01 -17.55
N LEU A 119 -1.18 -0.82 -18.02
CA LEU A 119 -0.90 -1.91 -18.94
C LEU A 119 -1.18 -1.48 -20.38
N SER A 120 -0.56 -2.17 -21.35
CA SER A 120 -0.71 -1.88 -22.79
C SER A 120 -2.13 -2.10 -23.31
N ASP A 121 -2.96 -2.93 -22.67
CA ASP A 121 -4.37 -3.15 -23.00
C ASP A 121 -5.29 -2.00 -22.59
N GLY A 122 -4.73 -0.95 -21.94
CA GLY A 122 -5.45 0.21 -21.43
C GLY A 122 -6.01 0.02 -20.01
N SER A 123 -5.85 -1.15 -19.41
CA SER A 123 -6.18 -1.33 -18.00
C SER A 123 -5.20 -0.56 -17.11
N HIS A 124 -5.73 -0.01 -16.02
CA HIS A 124 -4.93 0.72 -15.06
C HIS A 124 -5.42 0.49 -13.64
N ASP A 125 -4.53 0.56 -12.67
CA ASP A 125 -4.82 0.49 -11.23
C ASP A 125 -3.74 1.25 -10.45
N ILE A 126 -3.90 1.30 -9.14
CA ILE A 126 -2.92 1.88 -8.22
C ILE A 126 -2.33 0.81 -7.32
N ALA A 127 -1.12 1.07 -6.80
CA ALA A 127 -0.57 0.29 -5.69
C ALA A 127 -0.06 1.20 -4.58
N ILE A 128 -0.35 0.83 -3.33
CA ILE A 128 0.09 1.54 -2.13
C ILE A 128 1.43 1.00 -1.66
N ASN A 129 1.62 -0.32 -1.74
CA ASN A 129 2.88 -0.97 -1.42
C ASN A 129 3.75 -1.15 -2.66
N GLU A 130 3.40 -2.10 -3.53
CA GLU A 130 4.23 -2.48 -4.66
C GLU A 130 3.44 -3.04 -5.84
N VAL A 131 4.07 -2.96 -7.00
CA VAL A 131 3.71 -3.68 -8.22
C VAL A 131 4.79 -4.70 -8.51
N VAL A 132 4.38 -5.91 -8.81
CA VAL A 132 5.27 -7.02 -9.16
C VAL A 132 4.95 -7.49 -10.57
N VAL A 133 5.98 -7.65 -11.40
CA VAL A 133 5.88 -8.47 -12.62
C VAL A 133 6.62 -9.76 -12.33
N GLU A 134 5.90 -10.86 -12.29
CA GLU A 134 6.45 -12.16 -11.93
C GLU A 134 6.20 -13.22 -13.01
N ARG A 135 6.93 -14.33 -12.92
CA ARG A 135 6.74 -15.48 -13.80
C ARG A 135 5.31 -16.02 -13.74
N SER A 136 4.75 -16.36 -14.89
CA SER A 136 3.40 -16.95 -14.98
C SER A 136 3.35 -18.44 -14.67
N GLN A 137 4.51 -19.12 -14.69
CA GLN A 137 4.61 -20.57 -14.50
C GLN A 137 5.74 -20.93 -13.55
N ALA A 138 5.46 -21.83 -12.60
CA ALA A 138 6.46 -22.37 -11.70
C ALA A 138 7.60 -23.10 -12.49
N GLY A 139 8.84 -22.96 -12.00
CA GLY A 139 10.01 -23.60 -12.59
C GLY A 139 10.58 -22.87 -13.83
N HIS A 140 9.98 -21.78 -14.26
CA HIS A 140 10.49 -20.94 -15.36
C HIS A 140 10.77 -19.53 -14.84
N MET A 141 11.80 -18.89 -15.35
CA MET A 141 12.05 -17.46 -15.10
C MET A 141 11.27 -16.62 -16.09
N VAL A 142 10.97 -15.37 -15.70
CA VAL A 142 10.52 -14.34 -16.63
C VAL A 142 11.74 -13.53 -17.07
N ARG A 143 11.78 -13.14 -18.37
CA ARG A 143 12.77 -12.22 -18.89
C ARG A 143 12.14 -10.86 -19.12
N LEU A 144 12.55 -9.92 -18.30
CA LEU A 144 12.00 -8.56 -18.25
C LEU A 144 13.03 -7.55 -18.72
N LYS A 145 12.75 -6.90 -19.84
CA LYS A 145 13.47 -5.73 -20.28
C LYS A 145 12.92 -4.52 -19.54
N THR A 146 13.78 -3.78 -18.85
CA THR A 146 13.39 -2.66 -18.00
C THR A 146 13.93 -1.35 -18.56
N PHE A 147 13.15 -0.28 -18.34
CA PHE A 147 13.51 1.08 -18.75
C PHE A 147 13.31 2.01 -17.56
N ILE A 148 14.17 3.02 -17.43
CA ILE A 148 14.10 4.05 -16.37
C ILE A 148 14.18 5.42 -17.04
N GLY A 149 13.13 6.23 -16.90
CA GLY A 149 13.05 7.55 -17.51
C GLY A 149 13.05 7.54 -19.04
N GLY A 150 12.60 6.43 -19.65
CA GLY A 150 12.59 6.22 -21.09
C GLY A 150 13.87 5.56 -21.66
N ASP A 151 14.95 5.51 -20.89
CA ASP A 151 16.19 4.86 -21.31
C ASP A 151 16.18 3.37 -20.97
N GLU A 152 16.65 2.53 -21.91
CA GLU A 152 16.84 1.11 -21.66
C GLU A 152 17.86 0.91 -20.53
N PHE A 153 17.46 0.16 -19.49
CA PHE A 153 18.31 -0.06 -18.32
C PHE A 153 18.96 -1.46 -18.37
N LEU A 154 18.21 -2.49 -18.03
CA LEU A 154 18.70 -3.87 -17.98
C LEU A 154 17.61 -4.86 -18.41
N THR A 155 18.07 -6.05 -18.83
CA THR A 155 17.19 -7.22 -18.95
C THR A 155 17.43 -8.15 -17.78
N TYR A 156 16.41 -8.37 -16.98
CA TYR A 156 16.42 -9.32 -15.86
C TYR A 156 15.91 -10.69 -16.31
N SER A 157 16.66 -11.75 -15.96
CA SER A 157 16.16 -13.12 -15.94
C SER A 157 15.95 -13.48 -14.47
N ALA A 158 14.70 -13.54 -14.02
CA ALA A 158 14.39 -13.58 -12.60
C ALA A 158 13.07 -14.31 -12.33
N ASP A 159 12.73 -14.55 -11.06
CA ASP A 159 11.38 -14.92 -10.68
C ASP A 159 10.40 -13.75 -10.88
N GLY A 160 10.91 -12.51 -10.79
CA GLY A 160 10.17 -11.30 -11.06
C GLY A 160 11.00 -10.03 -10.82
N VAL A 161 10.39 -8.89 -11.06
CA VAL A 161 10.88 -7.56 -10.66
C VAL A 161 9.73 -6.83 -10.01
N LEU A 162 9.96 -6.21 -8.87
CA LEU A 162 8.99 -5.38 -8.20
C LEU A 162 9.41 -3.91 -8.20
N VAL A 163 8.41 -3.03 -8.18
CA VAL A 163 8.57 -1.60 -7.91
C VAL A 163 7.73 -1.28 -6.68
N ALA A 164 8.37 -0.77 -5.64
CA ALA A 164 7.70 -0.44 -4.39
C ALA A 164 7.75 1.05 -4.06
N THR A 165 6.73 1.53 -3.36
CA THR A 165 6.72 2.82 -2.68
C THR A 165 7.56 2.75 -1.40
N PRO A 166 7.85 3.87 -0.73
CA PRO A 166 8.40 3.85 0.62
C PRO A 166 7.52 3.10 1.63
N THR A 167 6.20 3.17 1.49
CA THR A 167 5.25 2.41 2.32
C THR A 167 5.45 0.90 2.12
N GLY A 168 5.56 0.43 0.87
CA GLY A 168 5.79 -0.97 0.51
C GLY A 168 7.24 -1.44 0.70
N SER A 169 8.17 -0.52 1.00
CA SER A 169 9.58 -0.88 1.17
C SER A 169 9.82 -1.87 2.32
N THR A 170 8.89 -1.94 3.28
CA THR A 170 8.91 -2.89 4.40
C THR A 170 8.08 -4.17 4.14
N GLY A 171 7.40 -4.26 2.99
CA GLY A 171 6.61 -5.41 2.54
C GLY A 171 7.43 -6.42 1.73
N TYR A 172 6.94 -6.77 0.55
CA TYR A 172 7.60 -7.74 -0.32
C TYR A 172 9.01 -7.29 -0.74
N ASN A 173 9.19 -5.97 -0.94
CA ASN A 173 10.51 -5.41 -1.21
C ASN A 173 11.55 -5.79 -0.13
N PHE A 174 11.18 -5.74 1.15
CA PHE A 174 12.08 -6.13 2.25
C PHE A 174 12.44 -7.62 2.16
N SER A 175 11.46 -8.49 1.91
CA SER A 175 11.67 -9.92 1.74
C SER A 175 12.53 -10.26 0.52
N ALA A 176 12.46 -9.44 -0.53
CA ALA A 176 13.30 -9.56 -1.73
C ALA A 176 14.72 -8.97 -1.55
N GLY A 177 15.06 -8.47 -0.36
CA GLY A 177 16.38 -7.89 -0.07
C GLY A 177 16.52 -6.41 -0.44
N GLY A 178 15.42 -5.73 -0.76
CA GLY A 178 15.41 -4.31 -1.04
C GLY A 178 15.59 -3.43 0.20
N PRO A 179 16.02 -2.17 0.05
CA PRO A 179 16.22 -1.24 1.15
C PRO A 179 14.89 -0.80 1.77
N VAL A 180 14.90 -0.51 3.07
CA VAL A 180 13.80 0.19 3.74
C VAL A 180 13.92 1.68 3.50
N LEU A 181 12.82 2.29 3.05
CA LEU A 181 12.70 3.73 2.81
C LEU A 181 11.81 4.38 3.87
N ALA A 182 12.14 5.59 4.29
CA ALA A 182 11.26 6.37 5.16
C ALA A 182 9.98 6.74 4.40
N THR A 183 8.82 6.62 5.07
CA THR A 183 7.49 6.67 4.43
C THR A 183 7.11 8.04 3.84
N ASP A 184 7.81 9.09 4.27
CA ASP A 184 7.67 10.48 3.80
C ASP A 184 8.53 10.82 2.57
N LEU A 185 9.33 9.86 2.07
CA LEU A 185 10.11 10.06 0.85
C LEU A 185 9.22 9.95 -0.40
N ALA A 186 9.53 10.78 -1.41
CA ALA A 186 8.88 10.73 -2.72
C ALA A 186 9.72 9.95 -3.74
N ASN A 187 10.15 8.74 -3.38
CA ASN A 187 10.99 7.86 -4.19
C ASN A 187 10.29 6.52 -4.45
N MET A 188 10.71 5.83 -5.50
CA MET A 188 10.34 4.42 -5.77
C MET A 188 11.60 3.56 -5.71
N VAL A 189 11.44 2.31 -5.39
CA VAL A 189 12.52 1.32 -5.43
C VAL A 189 12.14 0.16 -6.34
N MET A 190 12.99 -0.13 -7.32
CA MET A 190 12.89 -1.30 -8.19
C MET A 190 13.84 -2.37 -7.65
N THR A 191 13.31 -3.55 -7.35
CA THR A 191 14.06 -4.68 -6.76
C THR A 191 13.82 -5.95 -7.58
N PRO A 192 14.86 -6.62 -8.08
CA PRO A 192 14.73 -7.92 -8.72
C PRO A 192 14.49 -9.02 -7.68
N ILE A 193 13.70 -10.04 -8.05
CA ILE A 193 13.36 -11.18 -7.21
C ILE A 193 14.11 -12.40 -7.74
N ALA A 194 15.04 -12.95 -6.96
CA ALA A 194 15.87 -14.10 -7.34
C ALA A 194 16.48 -13.99 -8.75
N PRO A 195 17.21 -12.90 -9.07
CA PRO A 195 17.78 -12.71 -10.40
C PRO A 195 18.91 -13.69 -10.70
N HIS A 196 19.00 -14.13 -11.96
CA HIS A 196 20.05 -15.01 -12.45
C HIS A 196 21.00 -14.29 -13.41
N PHE A 197 22.31 -14.36 -13.16
CA PHE A 197 23.37 -13.81 -14.03
C PHE A 197 23.20 -12.32 -14.41
N THR A 198 22.59 -11.53 -13.53
CA THR A 198 22.37 -10.09 -13.72
C THR A 198 22.54 -9.36 -12.39
N VAL A 199 22.36 -8.04 -12.40
CA VAL A 199 22.47 -7.19 -11.20
C VAL A 199 21.39 -7.58 -10.18
N ASP A 200 21.83 -7.87 -8.96
CA ASP A 200 20.99 -8.26 -7.81
C ASP A 200 20.70 -7.08 -6.84
N ARG A 201 21.01 -5.88 -7.26
CA ARG A 201 20.84 -4.65 -6.46
C ARG A 201 19.55 -3.95 -6.79
N SER A 202 18.90 -3.45 -5.74
CA SER A 202 17.77 -2.54 -5.90
C SER A 202 18.22 -1.17 -6.39
N ILE A 203 17.39 -0.54 -7.20
CA ILE A 203 17.61 0.80 -7.73
C ILE A 203 16.55 1.73 -7.17
N VAL A 204 16.98 2.80 -6.49
CA VAL A 204 16.08 3.84 -5.99
C VAL A 204 16.05 4.99 -6.99
N VAL A 205 14.85 5.39 -7.38
CA VAL A 205 14.61 6.49 -8.33
C VAL A 205 13.63 7.50 -7.74
N SER A 206 13.56 8.69 -8.31
CA SER A 206 12.52 9.66 -7.97
C SER A 206 11.13 9.09 -8.27
N GLY A 207 10.13 9.41 -7.46
CA GLY A 207 8.74 9.06 -7.72
C GLY A 207 8.21 9.59 -9.06
N THR A 208 8.78 10.68 -9.58
CA THR A 208 8.43 11.25 -10.88
C THR A 208 9.08 10.53 -12.07
N THR A 209 10.02 9.61 -11.82
CA THR A 209 10.68 8.83 -12.87
C THR A 209 9.72 7.72 -13.32
N GLU A 210 9.50 7.61 -14.63
CA GLU A 210 8.76 6.49 -15.19
C GLU A 210 9.65 5.24 -15.22
N ILE A 211 9.12 4.12 -14.73
CA ILE A 211 9.70 2.79 -14.88
C ILE A 211 8.79 2.01 -15.81
N SER A 212 9.34 1.46 -16.90
CA SER A 212 8.58 0.55 -17.76
C SER A 212 9.25 -0.80 -17.90
N MET A 213 8.44 -1.83 -18.10
CA MET A 213 8.89 -3.22 -18.23
C MET A 213 8.15 -3.88 -19.37
N SER A 214 8.89 -4.67 -20.17
CA SER A 214 8.30 -5.55 -21.18
C SER A 214 8.84 -6.97 -21.03
N VAL A 215 8.01 -7.97 -21.32
CA VAL A 215 8.43 -9.37 -21.34
C VAL A 215 8.98 -9.72 -22.73
N LEU A 216 10.00 -10.59 -22.76
CA LEU A 216 10.68 -10.93 -24.02
C LEU A 216 10.18 -12.23 -24.66
N ASP A 217 9.91 -13.25 -23.86
CA ASP A 217 9.70 -14.61 -24.37
C ASP A 217 8.50 -15.36 -23.75
N ARG A 218 8.06 -14.98 -22.56
CA ARG A 218 6.95 -15.65 -21.85
C ARG A 218 6.10 -14.62 -21.14
N PRO A 219 4.79 -14.87 -20.98
CA PRO A 219 3.92 -13.96 -20.23
C PRO A 219 4.41 -13.72 -18.82
N GLY A 220 4.27 -12.47 -18.37
CA GLY A 220 4.46 -12.07 -16.98
C GLY A 220 3.13 -11.78 -16.30
N LEU A 221 2.95 -12.22 -15.06
CA LEU A 221 1.82 -11.84 -14.23
C LEU A 221 2.08 -10.47 -13.60
N VAL A 222 1.08 -9.60 -13.62
CA VAL A 222 1.13 -8.29 -12.96
C VAL A 222 0.27 -8.34 -11.71
N VAL A 223 0.89 -8.06 -10.56
CA VAL A 223 0.26 -8.07 -9.24
C VAL A 223 0.49 -6.74 -8.55
N ALA A 224 -0.55 -6.10 -8.03
CA ALA A 224 -0.47 -4.87 -7.25
C ALA A 224 -1.05 -5.07 -5.86
N ASP A 225 -0.29 -4.76 -4.80
CA ASP A 225 -0.69 -4.97 -3.40
C ASP A 225 -1.25 -6.38 -3.14
N GLY A 226 -0.68 -7.42 -3.76
CA GLY A 226 -1.12 -8.81 -3.65
C GLY A 226 -2.35 -9.18 -4.48
N VAL A 227 -2.92 -8.26 -5.28
CA VAL A 227 -4.06 -8.50 -6.17
C VAL A 227 -3.58 -8.60 -7.61
N ARG A 228 -3.93 -9.69 -8.28
CA ARG A 228 -3.61 -9.87 -9.71
C ARG A 228 -4.41 -8.85 -10.55
N LEU A 229 -3.69 -8.02 -11.30
CA LEU A 229 -4.28 -7.06 -12.24
C LEU A 229 -4.49 -7.70 -13.63
N GLY A 230 -3.55 -8.53 -14.07
CA GLY A 230 -3.56 -9.12 -15.40
C GLY A 230 -2.27 -9.85 -15.73
N SER A 231 -1.99 -9.94 -17.00
CA SER A 231 -0.72 -10.43 -17.55
C SER A 231 -0.25 -9.52 -18.68
N ILE A 232 1.05 -9.50 -18.90
CA ILE A 232 1.65 -8.88 -20.08
C ILE A 232 2.27 -9.96 -20.95
N GLU A 233 1.94 -9.91 -22.24
CA GLU A 233 2.44 -10.85 -23.26
C GLU A 233 3.75 -10.34 -23.89
N PRO A 234 4.55 -11.21 -24.55
CA PRO A 234 5.74 -10.77 -25.27
C PRO A 234 5.43 -9.65 -26.26
N GLY A 235 6.16 -8.53 -26.15
CA GLY A 235 5.96 -7.32 -26.94
C GLY A 235 5.03 -6.29 -26.28
N GLU A 236 4.33 -6.65 -25.22
CA GLU A 236 3.56 -5.72 -24.39
C GLU A 236 4.42 -5.11 -23.30
N ASN A 237 3.98 -3.97 -22.77
CA ASN A 237 4.67 -3.26 -21.73
C ASN A 237 3.72 -2.84 -20.58
N LEU A 238 4.32 -2.71 -19.43
CA LEU A 238 3.76 -2.11 -18.21
C LEU A 238 4.49 -0.80 -17.95
N VAL A 239 3.76 0.22 -17.52
CA VAL A 239 4.33 1.52 -17.13
C VAL A 239 3.93 1.80 -15.68
N ILE A 240 4.92 2.21 -14.87
CA ILE A 240 4.76 2.53 -13.45
C ILE A 240 5.38 3.89 -13.18
N CYS A 241 4.62 4.78 -12.54
CA CYS A 241 5.11 6.05 -12.01
C CYS A 241 4.36 6.40 -10.72
N SER A 242 4.72 7.49 -10.04
CA SER A 242 3.89 7.95 -8.93
C SER A 242 2.58 8.53 -9.42
N HIS A 243 1.49 8.18 -8.76
CA HIS A 243 0.18 8.80 -8.98
C HIS A 243 0.20 10.27 -8.54
N ALA A 244 -0.51 11.14 -9.25
CA ALA A 244 -0.55 12.58 -8.96
C ALA A 244 -1.13 12.91 -7.57
N THR A 245 -2.01 12.05 -7.06
CA THR A 245 -2.63 12.20 -5.74
C THR A 245 -1.98 11.24 -4.75
N PRO A 246 -1.37 11.72 -3.64
CA PRO A 246 -0.87 10.84 -2.58
C PRO A 246 -2.01 10.30 -1.72
N ILE A 247 -1.73 9.28 -0.89
CA ILE A 247 -2.58 8.96 0.26
C ILE A 247 -2.18 9.84 1.45
N ARG A 248 -3.18 10.29 2.19
CA ARG A 248 -3.02 11.07 3.42
C ARG A 248 -3.18 10.16 4.63
N VAL A 249 -2.12 9.92 5.36
CA VAL A 249 -2.09 8.99 6.49
C VAL A 249 -2.02 9.77 7.80
N ALA A 250 -3.05 9.65 8.63
CA ALA A 250 -3.04 10.20 9.99
C ALA A 250 -2.24 9.28 10.93
N LEU A 251 -1.28 9.85 11.63
CA LEU A 251 -0.39 9.18 12.55
C LEU A 251 -0.58 9.70 13.98
N PRO A 252 -0.25 8.88 15.01
CA PRO A 252 -0.09 9.39 16.37
C PRO A 252 0.96 10.52 16.42
N GLN A 253 0.71 11.52 17.28
CA GLN A 253 1.55 12.73 17.36
C GLN A 253 3.04 12.44 17.60
N ASP A 254 3.35 11.42 18.39
CA ASP A 254 4.72 11.03 18.72
C ASP A 254 5.28 9.94 17.80
N SER A 255 4.62 9.68 16.68
CA SER A 255 4.97 8.60 15.76
C SER A 255 6.21 8.95 14.94
N LYS A 256 7.38 8.46 15.37
CA LYS A 256 8.66 8.61 14.64
C LYS A 256 8.93 7.35 13.81
N PHE A 257 9.32 7.53 12.55
CA PHE A 257 9.63 6.43 11.62
C PHE A 257 10.60 5.39 12.21
N GLY A 258 11.75 5.83 12.74
CA GLY A 258 12.75 4.92 13.32
C GLY A 258 12.24 4.12 14.54
N ALA A 259 11.32 4.69 15.32
CA ALA A 259 10.69 3.98 16.43
C ALA A 259 9.71 2.91 15.94
N ARG A 260 8.89 3.24 14.94
CA ARG A 260 7.99 2.29 14.26
C ARG A 260 8.76 1.13 13.65
N LEU A 261 9.80 1.44 12.86
CA LEU A 261 10.65 0.44 12.21
C LEU A 261 11.29 -0.50 13.23
N ARG A 262 11.90 0.03 14.27
CA ARG A 262 12.52 -0.79 15.33
C ARG A 262 11.52 -1.73 16.01
N HIS A 263 10.31 -1.23 16.28
CA HIS A 263 9.26 -2.01 16.94
C HIS A 263 8.82 -3.17 16.06
N SER A 264 8.50 -2.91 14.80
CA SER A 264 8.06 -3.94 13.85
C SER A 264 9.15 -4.99 13.56
N LEU A 265 10.42 -4.57 13.45
CA LEU A 265 11.54 -5.52 13.26
C LEU A 265 11.76 -6.43 14.47
N ARG A 266 11.49 -5.97 15.69
CA ARG A 266 11.61 -6.81 16.90
C ARG A 266 10.49 -7.81 17.05
N GLU A 267 9.27 -7.43 16.76
CA GLU A 267 8.09 -8.30 16.89
C GLU A 267 7.92 -9.25 15.69
N GLY A 268 8.40 -8.87 14.51
CA GLY A 268 8.36 -9.71 13.32
C GLY A 268 9.36 -10.89 13.34
N HIS A 269 10.29 -10.90 14.29
CA HIS A 269 11.30 -11.95 14.47
C HIS A 269 11.06 -12.80 15.74
N ALA A 270 9.92 -12.65 16.41
CA ALA A 270 9.54 -13.43 17.60
C ALA A 270 8.56 -14.57 17.25
#